data_6b00bdaf87150a7ce740f7afb443f159
#
_entry.id   6b00bdaf87150a7ce740f7afb443f159
#
_cell.length_a   1.000
_cell.length_b   1.000
_cell.length_c   1.000
_cell.angle_alpha   90.00
_cell.angle_beta   90.00
_cell.angle_gamma   90.00
#
_symmetry.space_group_name_H-M   'P 1'
#
loop_
_entity.id
_entity.type
_entity.pdbx_description
1 polymer ?
#
loop_
_entity_poly.entity_id
_entity_poly.type
_entity_poly.pdbx_seq_one_letter_code
_entity_poly.pdbx_strand_id
1 'polypeptide(L)'
;MSNVWTTLSAIDVSKHIEKKGNLSYLSWAYAWGTLMTHYPNASYCYFEPNIDQNGTVEVEVELTIEGITRRMWLPVMDHRNKAIVNPTSRDVSDARMRCLVKCIALFGLGFSLYAGEDLPLAFVDNPISEEQSSKLKGLLEQTDSDVKKFCQVFKCKTVDELSVAQYDRAISMLEKKLENTAS
;
A
#
# COMPACT_ATOMS: atom_id res chain seq x y z
N MET A 1 -17.08 13.74 13.87
CA MET A 1 -16.26 14.05 12.67
C MET A 1 -15.43 12.82 12.38
N SER A 2 -15.54 12.22 11.20
CA SER A 2 -14.68 11.09 10.83
C SER A 2 -13.24 11.62 10.69
N ASN A 3 -12.30 10.92 11.31
CA ASN A 3 -10.89 11.25 11.18
C ASN A 3 -10.43 10.93 9.74
N VAL A 4 -9.70 11.85 9.10
CA VAL A 4 -9.16 11.68 7.73
C VAL A 4 -8.48 10.32 7.57
N TRP A 5 -7.66 9.94 8.54
CA TRP A 5 -6.98 8.63 8.56
C TRP A 5 -7.97 7.46 8.51
N THR A 6 -8.98 7.46 9.37
CA THR A 6 -9.96 6.36 9.45
C THR A 6 -10.72 6.21 8.13
N THR A 7 -11.09 7.34 7.49
CA THR A 7 -11.78 7.31 6.20
C THR A 7 -10.89 6.75 5.10
N LEU A 8 -9.67 7.27 4.96
CA LEU A 8 -8.79 6.91 3.84
C LEU A 8 -8.15 5.54 4.01
N SER A 9 -7.85 5.10 5.25
CA SER A 9 -7.26 3.78 5.50
C SER A 9 -8.26 2.63 5.33
N ALA A 10 -9.55 2.90 5.39
CA ALA A 10 -10.60 1.92 5.15
C ALA A 10 -10.87 1.64 3.65
N ILE A 11 -10.30 2.45 2.75
CA ILE A 11 -10.52 2.29 1.31
C ILE A 11 -9.65 1.15 0.78
N ASP A 12 -10.30 0.14 0.19
CA ASP A 12 -9.60 -0.95 -0.49
C ASP A 12 -9.01 -0.47 -1.82
N VAL A 13 -7.69 -0.45 -1.89
CA VAL A 13 -6.92 -0.06 -3.08
C VAL A 13 -6.39 -1.26 -3.87
N SER A 14 -6.67 -2.49 -3.45
CA SER A 14 -6.07 -3.74 -3.98
C SER A 14 -6.23 -3.89 -5.50
N LYS A 15 -7.37 -3.49 -6.05
CA LYS A 15 -7.69 -3.57 -7.49
C LYS A 15 -6.97 -2.52 -8.34
N HIS A 16 -6.34 -1.53 -7.72
CA HIS A 16 -5.69 -0.40 -8.39
C HIS A 16 -4.17 -0.36 -8.18
N ILE A 17 -3.64 -1.48 -7.69
CA ILE A 17 -2.21 -1.68 -7.51
C ILE A 17 -1.58 -2.12 -8.82
N GLU A 18 -0.62 -1.35 -9.31
CA GLU A 18 0.22 -1.70 -10.44
C GLU A 18 1.51 -2.35 -9.94
N LYS A 19 1.94 -3.42 -10.58
CA LYS A 19 3.23 -4.07 -10.30
C LYS A 19 4.26 -3.68 -11.36
N LYS A 20 5.42 -3.22 -10.91
CA LYS A 20 6.57 -2.96 -11.78
C LYS A 20 7.80 -3.66 -11.19
N GLY A 21 8.12 -4.84 -11.72
CA GLY A 21 9.07 -5.75 -11.08
C GLY A 21 8.55 -6.26 -9.73
N ASN A 22 9.38 -6.16 -8.69
CA ASN A 22 9.01 -6.56 -7.33
C ASN A 22 8.32 -5.44 -6.52
N LEU A 23 8.12 -4.27 -7.12
CA LEU A 23 7.53 -3.11 -6.44
C LEU A 23 6.05 -2.97 -6.80
N SER A 24 5.25 -2.64 -5.80
CA SER A 24 3.83 -2.36 -5.93
C SER A 24 3.60 -0.85 -5.86
N TYR A 25 2.82 -0.32 -6.78
CA TYR A 25 2.52 1.11 -6.86
C TYR A 25 1.02 1.33 -6.90
N LEU A 26 0.56 2.37 -6.22
CA LEU A 26 -0.77 2.90 -6.45
C LEU A 26 -0.68 3.98 -7.53
N SER A 27 -1.54 3.90 -8.55
CA SER A 27 -1.61 4.93 -9.59
C SER A 27 -1.87 6.31 -8.96
N TRP A 28 -1.07 7.31 -9.33
CA TRP A 28 -1.26 8.67 -8.82
C TRP A 28 -2.62 9.25 -9.18
N ALA A 29 -3.12 8.95 -10.37
CA ALA A 29 -4.42 9.41 -10.83
C ALA A 29 -5.56 8.81 -10.00
N TYR A 30 -5.46 7.52 -9.67
CA TYR A 30 -6.43 6.87 -8.79
C TYR A 30 -6.34 7.44 -7.37
N ALA A 31 -5.13 7.55 -6.82
CA ALA A 31 -4.93 8.07 -5.47
C ALA A 31 -5.48 9.50 -5.32
N TRP A 32 -5.17 10.38 -6.28
CA TRP A 32 -5.67 11.74 -6.28
C TRP A 32 -7.17 11.81 -6.52
N GLY A 33 -7.72 11.05 -7.49
CA GLY A 33 -9.16 10.99 -7.75
C GLY A 33 -9.96 10.50 -6.54
N THR A 34 -9.47 9.47 -5.87
CA THR A 34 -10.06 8.96 -4.62
C THR A 34 -10.02 10.02 -3.53
N LEU A 35 -8.89 10.70 -3.35
CA LEU A 35 -8.77 11.79 -2.40
C LEU A 35 -9.79 12.91 -2.68
N MET A 36 -9.92 13.34 -3.93
CA MET A 36 -10.87 14.39 -4.33
C MET A 36 -12.34 13.98 -4.13
N THR A 37 -12.66 12.69 -4.22
CA THR A 37 -14.00 12.18 -3.93
C THR A 37 -14.37 12.38 -2.46
N HIS A 38 -13.45 12.17 -1.54
CA HIS A 38 -13.68 12.25 -0.10
C HIS A 38 -13.37 13.63 0.49
N TYR A 39 -12.38 14.33 -0.08
CA TYR A 39 -11.85 15.60 0.41
C TYR A 39 -11.60 16.58 -0.75
N PRO A 40 -12.67 17.13 -1.38
CA PRO A 40 -12.54 17.96 -2.59
C PRO A 40 -11.77 19.27 -2.36
N ASN A 41 -11.60 19.71 -1.11
CA ASN A 41 -10.83 20.89 -0.74
C ASN A 41 -9.35 20.58 -0.43
N ALA A 42 -8.92 19.32 -0.57
CA ALA A 42 -7.52 18.98 -0.39
C ALA A 42 -6.66 19.69 -1.44
N SER A 43 -5.50 20.15 -1.02
CA SER A 43 -4.57 20.86 -1.90
C SER A 43 -3.13 20.41 -1.64
N TYR A 44 -2.31 20.44 -2.68
CA TYR A 44 -0.89 20.15 -2.55
C TYR A 44 -0.04 21.21 -3.27
N CYS A 45 1.20 21.33 -2.85
CA CYS A 45 2.23 22.08 -3.59
C CYS A 45 3.54 21.30 -3.61
N TYR A 46 4.30 21.48 -4.70
CA TYR A 46 5.68 21.00 -4.78
C TYR A 46 6.62 22.13 -4.42
N PHE A 47 7.70 21.78 -3.72
CA PHE A 47 8.82 22.69 -3.50
C PHE A 47 9.82 22.60 -4.66
N GLU A 48 10.72 23.59 -4.74
CA GLU A 48 11.86 23.51 -5.66
C GLU A 48 12.70 22.28 -5.32
N PRO A 49 13.12 21.49 -6.33
CA PRO A 49 13.93 20.32 -6.09
C PRO A 49 15.26 20.69 -5.43
N ASN A 50 15.65 19.90 -4.43
CA ASN A 50 16.95 20.03 -3.80
C ASN A 50 18.00 19.23 -4.60
N ILE A 51 19.09 19.87 -4.99
CA ILE A 51 20.19 19.23 -5.74
C ILE A 51 21.39 19.13 -4.82
N ASP A 52 21.88 17.92 -4.59
CA ASP A 52 23.04 17.70 -3.76
C ASP A 52 24.37 17.92 -4.53
N GLN A 53 25.49 17.88 -3.81
CA GLN A 53 26.82 18.11 -4.38
C GLN A 53 27.22 17.04 -5.42
N ASN A 54 26.58 15.86 -5.39
CA ASN A 54 26.84 14.75 -6.32
C ASN A 54 25.93 14.81 -7.55
N GLY A 55 25.05 15.81 -7.65
CA GLY A 55 24.09 15.97 -8.74
C GLY A 55 22.88 15.05 -8.63
N THR A 56 22.63 14.45 -7.46
CA THR A 56 21.35 13.77 -7.22
C THR A 56 20.29 14.79 -6.81
N VAL A 57 19.04 14.48 -7.08
CA VAL A 57 17.91 15.40 -6.89
C VAL A 57 16.90 14.79 -5.95
N GLU A 58 16.40 15.60 -5.03
CA GLU A 58 15.30 15.25 -4.13
C GLU A 58 14.09 16.15 -4.44
N VAL A 59 12.91 15.55 -4.49
CA VAL A 59 11.64 16.24 -4.65
C VAL A 59 10.87 16.22 -3.34
N GLU A 60 10.17 17.31 -3.05
CA GLU A 60 9.35 17.46 -1.85
C GLU A 60 7.94 17.92 -2.24
N VAL A 61 6.94 17.39 -1.54
CA VAL A 61 5.53 17.78 -1.65
C VAL A 61 4.93 18.02 -0.28
N GLU A 62 4.09 19.02 -0.20
CA GLU A 62 3.22 19.29 0.94
C GLU A 62 1.77 19.03 0.51
N LEU A 63 1.00 18.31 1.35
CA LEU A 63 -0.40 18.02 1.14
C LEU A 63 -1.19 18.47 2.37
N THR A 64 -2.27 19.21 2.14
CA THR A 64 -3.19 19.66 3.19
C THR A 64 -4.58 19.05 2.97
N ILE A 65 -5.12 18.38 3.99
CA ILE A 65 -6.46 17.81 4.03
C ILE A 65 -7.13 18.24 5.33
N GLU A 66 -8.31 18.88 5.24
CA GLU A 66 -9.08 19.34 6.41
C GLU A 66 -8.22 20.15 7.43
N GLY A 67 -7.34 21.02 6.91
CA GLY A 67 -6.45 21.83 7.72
C GLY A 67 -5.24 21.10 8.32
N ILE A 68 -5.10 19.81 8.09
CA ILE A 68 -3.93 19.02 8.50
C ILE A 68 -2.94 19.01 7.34
N THR A 69 -1.72 19.45 7.60
CA THR A 69 -0.64 19.50 6.59
C THR A 69 0.41 18.44 6.89
N ARG A 70 0.83 17.69 5.86
CA ARG A 70 1.92 16.72 5.93
C ARG A 70 2.87 16.92 4.76
N ARG A 71 4.14 16.60 4.97
CA ARG A 71 5.20 16.69 3.95
C ARG A 71 5.80 15.31 3.70
N MET A 72 6.21 15.12 2.45
CA MET A 72 6.93 13.93 2.01
C MET A 72 8.02 14.36 1.04
N TRP A 73 9.14 13.72 1.11
CA TRP A 73 10.27 13.91 0.20
C TRP A 73 10.70 12.56 -0.38
N LEU A 74 11.28 12.59 -1.56
CA LEU A 74 11.72 11.39 -2.27
C LEU A 74 12.92 11.73 -3.17
N PRO A 75 14.01 10.96 -3.12
CA PRO A 75 15.07 11.07 -4.13
C PRO A 75 14.54 10.69 -5.51
N VAL A 76 15.05 11.33 -6.55
CA VAL A 76 14.82 10.89 -7.93
C VAL A 76 15.60 9.61 -8.17
N MET A 77 14.89 8.51 -8.43
CA MET A 77 15.44 7.15 -8.46
C MET A 77 15.03 6.38 -9.71
N ASP A 78 15.89 5.47 -10.14
CA ASP A 78 15.59 4.50 -11.17
C ASP A 78 14.64 3.39 -10.67
N HIS A 79 14.34 2.41 -11.55
CA HIS A 79 13.48 1.26 -11.27
C HIS A 79 14.06 0.28 -10.23
N ARG A 80 15.32 0.46 -9.82
CA ARG A 80 16.01 -0.32 -8.77
C ARG A 80 16.14 0.45 -7.47
N ASN A 81 15.45 1.57 -7.34
CA ASN A 81 15.54 2.50 -6.20
C ASN A 81 16.95 3.10 -6.01
N LYS A 82 17.76 3.15 -7.07
CA LYS A 82 19.05 3.82 -7.03
C LYS A 82 18.89 5.28 -7.46
N ALA A 83 19.45 6.22 -6.69
CA ALA A 83 19.43 7.63 -7.03
C ALA A 83 20.09 7.89 -8.40
N ILE A 84 19.44 8.73 -9.21
CA ILE A 84 19.90 9.12 -10.54
C ILE A 84 20.73 10.40 -10.40
N VAL A 85 21.94 10.37 -10.92
CA VAL A 85 22.80 11.57 -11.01
C VAL A 85 22.41 12.35 -12.27
N ASN A 86 22.21 13.66 -12.13
CA ASN A 86 21.72 14.56 -13.18
C ASN A 86 20.44 14.03 -13.88
N PRO A 87 19.35 13.80 -13.12
CA PRO A 87 18.13 13.25 -13.69
C PRO A 87 17.52 14.22 -14.71
N THR A 88 16.84 13.66 -15.70
CA THR A 88 16.08 14.44 -16.67
C THR A 88 14.82 15.04 -16.03
N SER A 89 14.23 16.06 -16.69
CA SER A 89 12.92 16.61 -16.23
C SER A 89 11.81 15.56 -16.18
N ARG A 90 11.91 14.49 -17.03
CA ARG A 90 10.98 13.36 -16.97
C ARG A 90 11.15 12.56 -15.69
N ASP A 91 12.38 12.25 -15.30
CA ASP A 91 12.66 11.51 -14.06
C ASP A 91 12.18 12.30 -12.84
N VAL A 92 12.39 13.62 -12.84
CA VAL A 92 11.90 14.53 -11.79
C VAL A 92 10.37 14.54 -11.74
N SER A 93 9.69 14.60 -12.88
CA SER A 93 8.23 14.56 -12.96
C SER A 93 7.66 13.26 -12.41
N ASP A 94 8.24 12.13 -12.81
CA ASP A 94 7.82 10.81 -12.32
C ASP A 94 8.05 10.67 -10.80
N ALA A 95 9.17 11.19 -10.28
CA ALA A 95 9.46 11.22 -8.86
C ALA A 95 8.47 12.10 -8.07
N ARG A 96 8.05 13.25 -8.63
CA ARG A 96 7.04 14.12 -8.02
C ARG A 96 5.69 13.39 -7.86
N MET A 97 5.24 12.64 -8.89
CA MET A 97 4.00 11.87 -8.79
C MET A 97 4.10 10.75 -7.75
N ARG A 98 5.22 10.05 -7.68
CA ARG A 98 5.48 9.03 -6.64
C ARG A 98 5.49 9.64 -5.24
N CYS A 99 6.12 10.81 -5.09
CA CYS A 99 6.18 11.56 -3.84
C CYS A 99 4.78 11.96 -3.35
N LEU A 100 3.92 12.46 -4.26
CA LEU A 100 2.54 12.82 -3.96
C LEU A 100 1.74 11.61 -3.43
N VAL A 101 1.83 10.46 -4.09
CA VAL A 101 1.12 9.25 -3.65
C VAL A 101 1.59 8.79 -2.27
N LYS A 102 2.90 8.84 -1.99
CA LYS A 102 3.43 8.54 -0.66
C LYS A 102 2.95 9.56 0.39
N CYS A 103 2.82 10.84 0.03
CA CYS A 103 2.25 11.85 0.90
C CYS A 103 0.76 11.59 1.21
N ILE A 104 -0.02 11.18 0.21
CA ILE A 104 -1.43 10.76 0.39
C ILE A 104 -1.49 9.56 1.33
N ALA A 105 -0.57 8.61 1.21
CA ALA A 105 -0.50 7.44 2.08
C ALA A 105 -0.27 7.80 3.56
N LEU A 106 0.42 8.92 3.85
CA LEU A 106 0.55 9.42 5.22
C LEU A 106 -0.80 9.81 5.84
N PHE A 107 -1.84 10.02 5.05
CA PHE A 107 -3.21 10.25 5.49
C PHE A 107 -4.06 8.98 5.54
N GLY A 108 -3.49 7.81 5.16
CA GLY A 108 -4.12 6.50 5.27
C GLY A 108 -4.36 5.76 3.95
N LEU A 109 -4.55 6.46 2.82
CA LEU A 109 -4.91 5.82 1.55
C LEU A 109 -3.76 4.96 1.02
N GLY A 110 -3.98 3.65 0.95
CA GLY A 110 -2.97 2.71 0.48
C GLY A 110 -1.71 2.63 1.35
N PHE A 111 -1.78 3.06 2.61
CA PHE A 111 -0.64 3.07 3.54
C PHE A 111 0.03 1.69 3.66
N SER A 112 -0.75 0.61 3.68
CA SER A 112 -0.26 -0.76 3.77
C SER A 112 0.68 -1.17 2.63
N LEU A 113 0.60 -0.53 1.46
CA LEU A 113 1.51 -0.80 0.33
C LEU A 113 2.96 -0.40 0.65
N TYR A 114 3.12 0.66 1.45
CA TYR A 114 4.42 1.22 1.79
C TYR A 114 4.92 0.76 3.15
N ALA A 115 4.05 0.19 3.98
CA ALA A 115 4.37 -0.28 5.32
C ALA A 115 5.37 -1.45 5.33
N GLY A 116 5.50 -2.20 4.22
CA GLY A 116 6.46 -3.30 4.09
C GLY A 116 7.87 -2.87 3.66
N GLU A 117 8.06 -1.61 3.24
CA GLU A 117 9.36 -1.12 2.78
C GLU A 117 10.26 -0.63 3.94
N ASP A 118 9.66 0.01 4.99
CA ASP A 118 10.42 0.67 6.04
C ASP A 118 9.79 0.59 7.46
N LEU A 119 8.64 -0.06 7.65
CA LEU A 119 8.00 -0.13 8.96
C LEU A 119 8.12 -1.51 9.61
N PRO A 120 8.35 -1.59 10.94
CA PRO A 120 8.21 -2.84 11.66
C PRO A 120 6.83 -3.45 11.44
N LEU A 121 6.78 -4.76 11.25
CA LEU A 121 5.57 -5.56 11.00
C LEU A 121 4.37 -5.30 11.95
N ALA A 122 4.62 -4.66 13.09
CA ALA A 122 3.61 -4.31 14.09
C ALA A 122 2.54 -3.30 13.63
N PHE A 123 2.72 -2.60 12.50
CA PHE A 123 1.74 -1.64 11.97
C PHE A 123 0.89 -2.17 10.82
N VAL A 124 1.15 -3.40 10.36
CA VAL A 124 0.51 -3.99 9.17
C VAL A 124 -0.58 -5.00 9.57
N ASP A 125 -0.64 -5.40 10.82
CA ASP A 125 -1.48 -6.51 11.26
C ASP A 125 -2.72 -6.04 12.03
N ASN A 126 -3.70 -5.50 11.31
CA ASN A 126 -5.07 -5.70 11.77
C ASN A 126 -5.43 -7.15 11.46
N PRO A 127 -5.70 -7.99 12.45
CA PRO A 127 -6.18 -9.35 12.22
C PRO A 127 -7.50 -9.30 11.44
N ILE A 128 -7.76 -10.34 10.68
CA ILE A 128 -9.04 -10.51 9.97
C ILE A 128 -10.22 -10.48 10.94
N SER A 129 -11.38 -10.06 10.45
CA SER A 129 -12.61 -10.09 11.25
C SER A 129 -13.02 -11.53 11.61
N GLU A 130 -13.85 -11.69 12.64
CA GLU A 130 -14.39 -12.99 13.02
C GLU A 130 -15.14 -13.67 11.86
N GLU A 131 -15.85 -12.90 11.03
CA GLU A 131 -16.54 -13.40 9.84
C GLU A 131 -15.55 -13.91 8.80
N GLN A 132 -14.49 -13.17 8.53
CA GLN A 132 -13.41 -13.54 7.63
C GLN A 132 -12.66 -14.79 8.13
N SER A 133 -12.38 -14.88 9.43
CA SER A 133 -11.77 -16.04 10.06
C SER A 133 -12.65 -17.28 9.94
N SER A 134 -13.95 -17.15 10.19
CA SER A 134 -14.91 -18.24 10.06
C SER A 134 -14.98 -18.77 8.63
N LYS A 135 -14.99 -17.89 7.62
CA LYS A 135 -14.95 -18.26 6.21
C LYS A 135 -13.66 -19.01 5.85
N LEU A 136 -12.50 -18.55 6.31
CA LEU A 136 -11.22 -19.22 6.08
C LEU A 136 -11.15 -20.61 6.74
N LYS A 137 -11.63 -20.73 7.98
CA LYS A 137 -11.70 -22.02 8.69
C LYS A 137 -12.57 -23.01 7.95
N GLY A 138 -13.74 -22.56 7.44
CA GLY A 138 -14.61 -23.39 6.61
C GLY A 138 -13.95 -23.87 5.31
N LEU A 139 -13.19 -23.02 4.62
CA LEU A 139 -12.44 -23.40 3.42
C LEU A 139 -11.28 -24.37 3.72
N LEU A 140 -10.60 -24.19 4.86
CA LEU A 140 -9.54 -25.10 5.31
C LEU A 140 -10.08 -26.50 5.57
N GLU A 141 -11.26 -26.61 6.19
CA GLU A 141 -11.97 -27.89 6.40
C GLU A 141 -12.41 -28.52 5.07
N GLN A 142 -13.06 -27.75 4.19
CA GLN A 142 -13.53 -28.24 2.89
C GLN A 142 -12.41 -28.75 1.99
N THR A 143 -11.22 -28.18 2.11
CA THR A 143 -10.04 -28.54 1.31
C THR A 143 -9.14 -29.57 2.01
N ASP A 144 -9.52 -30.08 3.17
CA ASP A 144 -8.69 -30.95 4.01
C ASP A 144 -7.25 -30.40 4.15
N SER A 145 -7.15 -29.12 4.45
CA SER A 145 -5.87 -28.42 4.51
C SER A 145 -5.30 -28.42 5.93
N ASP A 146 -4.02 -28.74 6.04
CA ASP A 146 -3.28 -28.70 7.30
C ASP A 146 -3.15 -27.24 7.79
N VAL A 147 -3.86 -26.91 8.88
CA VAL A 147 -3.87 -25.56 9.48
C VAL A 147 -2.47 -25.11 9.91
N LYS A 148 -1.61 -26.04 10.39
CA LYS A 148 -0.25 -25.70 10.79
C LYS A 148 0.60 -25.29 9.59
N LYS A 149 0.50 -26.02 8.47
CA LYS A 149 1.19 -25.65 7.22
C LYS A 149 0.65 -24.35 6.65
N PHE A 150 -0.66 -24.13 6.71
CA PHE A 150 -1.28 -22.87 6.32
C PHE A 150 -0.70 -21.69 7.13
N CYS A 151 -0.68 -21.80 8.45
CA CYS A 151 -0.13 -20.78 9.33
C CYS A 151 1.37 -20.52 9.07
N GLN A 152 2.15 -21.56 8.75
CA GLN A 152 3.56 -21.40 8.38
C GLN A 152 3.73 -20.61 7.06
N VAL A 153 2.91 -20.89 6.04
CA VAL A 153 2.94 -20.19 4.75
C VAL A 153 2.64 -18.70 4.92
N PHE A 154 1.66 -18.38 5.76
CA PHE A 154 1.23 -17.00 6.01
C PHE A 154 1.94 -16.33 7.19
N LYS A 155 2.86 -17.04 7.86
CA LYS A 155 3.64 -16.57 9.02
C LYS A 155 2.76 -16.02 10.17
N CYS A 156 1.59 -16.63 10.39
CA CYS A 156 0.70 -16.35 11.51
C CYS A 156 0.75 -17.51 12.53
N LYS A 157 0.38 -17.26 13.77
CA LYS A 157 0.32 -18.32 14.81
C LYS A 157 -1.00 -19.08 14.74
N THR A 158 -2.08 -18.35 14.46
CA THR A 158 -3.43 -18.89 14.30
C THR A 158 -4.10 -18.28 13.07
N VAL A 159 -5.17 -18.91 12.56
CA VAL A 159 -5.96 -18.38 11.45
C VAL A 159 -6.54 -16.99 11.81
N ASP A 160 -6.92 -16.79 13.06
CA ASP A 160 -7.51 -15.54 13.55
C ASP A 160 -6.50 -14.37 13.55
N GLU A 161 -5.19 -14.68 13.59
CA GLU A 161 -4.11 -13.70 13.53
C GLU A 161 -3.66 -13.38 12.09
N LEU A 162 -4.31 -13.96 11.08
CA LEU A 162 -4.01 -13.63 9.68
C LEU A 162 -4.31 -12.14 9.45
N SER A 163 -3.41 -11.44 8.76
CA SER A 163 -3.65 -10.03 8.45
C SER A 163 -4.69 -9.85 7.33
N VAL A 164 -5.46 -8.76 7.39
CA VAL A 164 -6.42 -8.38 6.35
C VAL A 164 -5.72 -8.31 4.98
N ALA A 165 -4.47 -7.84 4.93
CA ALA A 165 -3.68 -7.76 3.70
C ALA A 165 -3.38 -9.14 3.07
N GLN A 166 -3.41 -10.21 3.86
CA GLN A 166 -3.15 -11.58 3.38
C GLN A 166 -4.43 -12.36 3.08
N TYR A 167 -5.59 -11.84 3.49
CA TYR A 167 -6.86 -12.55 3.44
C TYR A 167 -7.23 -12.99 2.01
N ASP A 168 -7.21 -12.08 1.04
CA ASP A 168 -7.60 -12.39 -0.34
C ASP A 168 -6.66 -13.42 -0.99
N ARG A 169 -5.37 -13.37 -0.66
CA ARG A 169 -4.40 -14.37 -1.11
C ARG A 169 -4.69 -15.74 -0.50
N ALA A 170 -5.07 -15.78 0.78
CA ALA A 170 -5.41 -16.99 1.48
C ALA A 170 -6.68 -17.65 0.91
N ILE A 171 -7.73 -16.84 0.67
CA ILE A 171 -8.97 -17.29 0.01
C ILE A 171 -8.68 -17.85 -1.36
N SER A 172 -7.99 -17.11 -2.24
CA SER A 172 -7.69 -17.54 -3.61
C SER A 172 -6.87 -18.85 -3.66
N MET A 173 -5.98 -19.04 -2.69
CA MET A 173 -5.19 -20.27 -2.59
C MET A 173 -6.07 -21.47 -2.25
N LEU A 174 -7.01 -21.32 -1.31
CA LEU A 174 -7.90 -22.40 -0.89
C LEU A 174 -8.99 -22.70 -1.93
N GLU A 175 -9.55 -21.69 -2.57
CA GLU A 175 -10.53 -21.85 -3.66
C GLU A 175 -9.94 -22.61 -4.85
N LYS A 176 -8.71 -22.28 -5.27
CA LYS A 176 -7.99 -23.04 -6.31
C LYS A 176 -7.75 -24.50 -5.92
N LYS A 177 -7.48 -24.76 -4.63
CA LYS A 177 -7.31 -26.14 -4.15
C LYS A 177 -8.62 -26.88 -4.18
N LEU A 178 -9.74 -26.23 -3.85
CA LEU A 178 -11.08 -26.80 -3.90
C LEU A 178 -11.47 -27.21 -5.33
N GLU A 179 -11.21 -26.32 -6.31
CA GLU A 179 -11.46 -26.58 -7.73
C GLU A 179 -10.66 -27.80 -8.24
N ASN A 180 -9.38 -27.90 -7.83
CA ASN A 180 -8.52 -29.02 -8.22
C ASN A 180 -8.88 -30.35 -7.54
N THR A 181 -9.61 -30.32 -6.44
CA THR A 181 -10.03 -31.57 -5.72
C THR A 181 -11.40 -32.06 -6.22
N ALA A 182 -12.15 -31.18 -6.91
CA ALA A 182 -13.46 -31.50 -7.48
C ALA A 182 -13.42 -32.01 -8.94
N SER A 183 -12.22 -32.07 -9.54
CA SER A 183 -11.95 -32.57 -10.91
C SER A 183 -11.27 -33.92 -10.85
#